data_b00d17cba865e0bd460045506adf5960
#
_entry.id   b00d17cba865e0bd460045506adf5960
#
_cell.length_a   1.000
_cell.length_b   1.000
_cell.length_c   1.000
_cell.angle_alpha   90.00
_cell.angle_beta   90.00
_cell.angle_gamma   90.00
#
_symmetry.space_group_name_H-M   'P 1'
#
loop_
_entity.id
_entity.type
_entity.pdbx_description
1 polymer ?
#
loop_
_entity_poly.entity_id
_entity_poly.type
_entity_poly.pdbx_seq_one_letter_code
_entity_poly.pdbx_strand_id
1 'polypeptide(L)'
;MAAALVAVMTLAGDVGAAEEQRSVTIATGRVGGLYHPVGGAICKLAHENLDELGFTCTVDITGGSIPNIKDLRRRNVDLALVQSDLQQEAFDGSGPFEDEGPFKSLRSMFALYVEHFTVVARDDRDIETFEDLKGKRVYVGQRDSSRRDAMDVLTEAHGWTGKEVSAVSEFKGANLAEALCDGEFEAFVYTIGHPNPTVREATALCDA
;
A
#
# COMPACT_ATOMS: atom_id res chain seq x y z
N MET A 1 -18.49 -67.55 -47.38
CA MET A 1 -18.52 -66.10 -47.13
C MET A 1 -18.04 -65.85 -45.72
N ALA A 2 -16.77 -65.43 -45.57
CA ALA A 2 -16.16 -65.16 -44.25
C ALA A 2 -16.16 -63.64 -44.03
N ALA A 3 -16.83 -63.19 -42.96
CA ALA A 3 -16.84 -61.79 -42.58
C ALA A 3 -15.64 -61.53 -41.61
N ALA A 4 -14.77 -60.60 -42.02
CA ALA A 4 -13.68 -60.14 -41.18
C ALA A 4 -14.15 -58.99 -40.29
N LEU A 5 -14.06 -59.15 -38.97
CA LEU A 5 -14.27 -58.11 -37.98
C LEU A 5 -12.97 -57.29 -37.85
N VAL A 6 -13.04 -55.99 -38.22
CA VAL A 6 -11.96 -55.03 -37.96
C VAL A 6 -12.22 -54.37 -36.61
N ALA A 7 -11.37 -54.67 -35.62
CA ALA A 7 -11.41 -53.98 -34.33
C ALA A 7 -10.63 -52.65 -34.45
N VAL A 8 -11.33 -51.52 -34.33
CA VAL A 8 -10.71 -50.20 -34.21
C VAL A 8 -10.37 -49.96 -32.74
N MET A 9 -9.07 -50.02 -32.38
CA MET A 9 -8.57 -49.58 -31.07
C MET A 9 -8.50 -48.04 -31.11
N THR A 10 -9.41 -47.37 -30.39
CA THR A 10 -9.30 -45.97 -30.06
C THR A 10 -8.28 -45.81 -28.94
N LEU A 11 -7.10 -45.25 -29.25
CA LEU A 11 -6.16 -44.74 -28.28
C LEU A 11 -6.80 -43.49 -27.64
N ALA A 12 -7.41 -43.65 -26.45
CA ALA A 12 -7.73 -42.53 -25.59
C ALA A 12 -6.42 -41.99 -25.05
N GLY A 13 -5.90 -40.93 -25.66
CA GLY A 13 -4.79 -40.17 -25.08
C GLY A 13 -5.29 -39.53 -23.80
N ASP A 14 -4.64 -39.82 -22.67
CA ASP A 14 -4.78 -39.05 -21.45
C ASP A 14 -4.41 -37.58 -21.78
N VAL A 15 -5.41 -36.74 -21.95
CA VAL A 15 -5.22 -35.31 -21.89
C VAL A 15 -4.96 -35.00 -20.42
N GLY A 16 -3.68 -34.97 -20.03
CA GLY A 16 -3.27 -34.53 -18.72
C GLY A 16 -3.94 -33.19 -18.44
N ALA A 17 -4.77 -33.12 -17.43
CA ALA A 17 -5.32 -31.88 -16.95
C ALA A 17 -4.12 -30.97 -16.66
N ALA A 18 -4.00 -29.85 -17.40
CA ALA A 18 -3.02 -28.83 -17.08
C ALA A 18 -3.30 -28.42 -15.63
N GLU A 19 -2.35 -28.67 -14.76
CA GLU A 19 -2.43 -28.27 -13.35
C GLU A 19 -2.59 -26.75 -13.36
N GLU A 20 -3.73 -26.27 -12.88
CA GLU A 20 -4.06 -24.84 -12.87
C GLU A 20 -3.04 -24.15 -11.96
N GLN A 21 -2.11 -23.42 -12.56
CA GLN A 21 -1.01 -22.79 -11.86
C GLN A 21 -1.58 -21.77 -10.87
N ARG A 22 -1.39 -22.02 -9.59
CA ARG A 22 -1.86 -21.15 -8.52
C ARG A 22 -1.24 -19.76 -8.68
N SER A 23 -2.05 -18.71 -8.54
CA SER A 23 -1.61 -17.33 -8.52
C SER A 23 -1.79 -16.74 -7.13
N VAL A 24 -0.79 -16.03 -6.65
CA VAL A 24 -0.82 -15.27 -5.39
C VAL A 24 -0.81 -13.79 -5.70
N THR A 25 -1.76 -13.04 -5.15
CA THR A 25 -1.88 -11.60 -5.33
C THR A 25 -1.48 -10.87 -4.05
N ILE A 26 -0.59 -9.89 -4.18
CA ILE A 26 -0.13 -9.03 -3.08
C ILE A 26 -0.73 -7.63 -3.22
N ALA A 27 -1.56 -7.20 -2.30
CA ALA A 27 -2.00 -5.81 -2.22
C ALA A 27 -0.85 -4.92 -1.75
N THR A 28 -0.62 -3.83 -2.45
CA THR A 28 0.53 -2.94 -2.23
C THR A 28 0.09 -1.50 -1.93
N GLY A 29 0.55 -0.54 -2.65
CA GLY A 29 0.22 0.87 -2.52
C GLY A 29 0.37 1.60 -3.85
N ARG A 30 0.23 2.90 -3.83
CA ARG A 30 0.35 3.74 -5.03
C ARG A 30 1.74 3.63 -5.64
N VAL A 31 1.82 3.78 -6.95
CA VAL A 31 3.10 4.02 -7.66
C VAL A 31 3.73 5.29 -7.10
N GLY A 32 5.00 5.24 -6.72
CA GLY A 32 5.68 6.32 -5.97
C GLY A 32 5.72 6.10 -4.45
N GLY A 33 4.90 5.17 -3.90
CA GLY A 33 5.06 4.64 -2.56
C GLY A 33 6.04 3.46 -2.53
N LEU A 34 6.47 3.05 -1.34
CA LEU A 34 7.45 1.98 -1.18
C LEU A 34 6.81 0.57 -1.26
N TYR A 35 5.54 0.41 -0.92
CA TYR A 35 4.86 -0.88 -0.98
C TYR A 35 4.87 -1.50 -2.38
N HIS A 36 4.62 -0.70 -3.41
CA HIS A 36 4.55 -1.21 -4.78
C HIS A 36 5.88 -1.81 -5.27
N PRO A 37 7.05 -1.12 -5.22
CA PRO A 37 8.32 -1.71 -5.61
C PRO A 37 8.76 -2.88 -4.72
N VAL A 38 8.41 -2.87 -3.42
CA VAL A 38 8.73 -3.98 -2.51
C VAL A 38 7.89 -5.22 -2.85
N GLY A 39 6.58 -5.07 -3.07
CA GLY A 39 5.71 -6.15 -3.54
C GLY A 39 6.19 -6.71 -4.88
N GLY A 40 6.58 -5.84 -5.81
CA GLY A 40 7.17 -6.23 -7.09
C GLY A 40 8.46 -7.04 -6.93
N ALA A 41 9.33 -6.66 -6.00
CA ALA A 41 10.55 -7.40 -5.70
C ALA A 41 10.25 -8.81 -5.11
N ILE A 42 9.25 -8.90 -4.23
CA ILE A 42 8.79 -10.19 -3.69
C ILE A 42 8.26 -11.09 -4.83
N CYS A 43 7.40 -10.54 -5.70
CA CYS A 43 6.88 -11.31 -6.84
C CYS A 43 7.99 -11.71 -7.83
N LYS A 44 8.98 -10.85 -8.04
CA LYS A 44 10.14 -11.21 -8.86
C LYS A 44 10.90 -12.41 -8.28
N LEU A 45 11.17 -12.40 -6.97
CA LEU A 45 11.82 -13.54 -6.30
C LEU A 45 10.96 -14.81 -6.38
N ALA A 46 9.63 -14.70 -6.27
CA ALA A 46 8.73 -15.83 -6.45
C ALA A 46 8.82 -16.42 -7.87
N HIS A 47 8.86 -15.56 -8.90
CA HIS A 47 8.99 -16.01 -10.28
C HIS A 47 10.37 -16.63 -10.59
N GLU A 48 11.44 -16.14 -10.00
CA GLU A 48 12.78 -16.72 -10.11
C GLU A 48 12.87 -18.12 -9.49
N ASN A 49 11.94 -18.46 -8.58
CA ASN A 49 11.85 -19.76 -7.91
C ASN A 49 10.55 -20.50 -8.23
N LEU A 50 9.96 -20.24 -9.38
CA LEU A 50 8.64 -20.76 -9.77
C LEU A 50 8.55 -22.28 -9.72
N ASP A 51 9.59 -22.98 -10.18
CA ASP A 51 9.63 -24.45 -10.21
C ASP A 51 9.59 -25.07 -8.81
N GLU A 52 10.14 -24.36 -7.80
CA GLU A 52 10.13 -24.80 -6.40
C GLU A 52 8.83 -24.41 -5.71
N LEU A 53 8.34 -23.20 -5.94
CA LEU A 53 7.19 -22.63 -5.24
C LEU A 53 5.85 -23.07 -5.83
N GLY A 54 5.78 -23.37 -7.12
CA GLY A 54 4.58 -23.85 -7.80
C GLY A 54 3.46 -22.82 -7.95
N PHE A 55 3.75 -21.52 -7.77
CA PHE A 55 2.77 -20.45 -7.95
C PHE A 55 3.38 -19.23 -8.63
N THR A 56 2.54 -18.49 -9.35
CA THR A 56 2.86 -17.14 -9.86
C THR A 56 2.49 -16.08 -8.85
N CYS A 57 3.08 -14.88 -8.98
CA CYS A 57 2.83 -13.75 -8.08
C CYS A 57 2.51 -12.50 -8.87
N THR A 58 1.49 -11.77 -8.42
CA THR A 58 1.09 -10.48 -8.98
C THR A 58 0.95 -9.44 -7.88
N VAL A 59 1.01 -8.15 -8.24
CA VAL A 59 0.83 -7.04 -7.30
C VAL A 59 -0.39 -6.22 -7.70
N ASP A 60 -1.21 -5.85 -6.71
CA ASP A 60 -2.30 -4.90 -6.87
C ASP A 60 -1.87 -3.53 -6.34
N ILE A 61 -2.19 -2.48 -7.12
CA ILE A 61 -2.00 -1.08 -6.74
C ILE A 61 -3.23 -0.62 -5.97
N THR A 62 -3.04 -0.19 -4.72
CA THR A 62 -4.14 0.18 -3.83
C THR A 62 -3.92 1.55 -3.18
N GLY A 63 -4.81 1.92 -2.26
CA GLY A 63 -4.67 3.10 -1.41
C GLY A 63 -3.74 2.92 -0.22
N GLY A 64 -3.19 1.71 0.04
CA GLY A 64 -2.33 1.41 1.17
C GLY A 64 -3.00 0.50 2.23
N SER A 65 -2.55 0.57 3.47
CA SER A 65 -2.84 -0.43 4.52
C SER A 65 -4.33 -0.69 4.78
N ILE A 66 -5.15 0.34 4.89
CA ILE A 66 -6.58 0.18 5.22
C ILE A 66 -7.34 -0.59 4.12
N PRO A 67 -7.34 -0.17 2.84
CA PRO A 67 -7.94 -0.97 1.78
C PRO A 67 -7.31 -2.36 1.64
N ASN A 68 -5.99 -2.50 1.83
CA ASN A 68 -5.30 -3.78 1.77
C ASN A 68 -5.85 -4.79 2.78
N ILE A 69 -6.06 -4.37 4.02
CA ILE A 69 -6.64 -5.22 5.07
C ILE A 69 -8.08 -5.58 4.75
N LYS A 70 -8.87 -4.63 4.21
CA LYS A 70 -10.25 -4.88 3.80
C LYS A 70 -10.31 -5.90 2.65
N ASP A 71 -9.39 -5.84 1.70
CA ASP A 71 -9.30 -6.79 0.59
C ASP A 71 -8.84 -8.18 1.05
N LEU A 72 -7.89 -8.28 1.99
CA LEU A 72 -7.55 -9.53 2.67
C LEU A 72 -8.77 -10.15 3.36
N ARG A 73 -9.56 -9.36 4.11
CA ARG A 73 -10.77 -9.83 4.80
C ARG A 73 -11.81 -10.38 3.82
N ARG A 74 -11.93 -9.76 2.64
CA ARG A 74 -12.85 -10.18 1.56
C ARG A 74 -12.29 -11.31 0.70
N ARG A 75 -11.03 -11.70 0.91
CA ARG A 75 -10.30 -12.67 0.08
C ARG A 75 -10.15 -12.25 -1.37
N ASN A 76 -10.08 -10.95 -1.63
CA ASN A 76 -9.77 -10.41 -2.94
C ASN A 76 -8.27 -10.53 -3.26
N VAL A 77 -7.43 -10.60 -2.22
CA VAL A 77 -5.97 -10.78 -2.30
C VAL A 77 -5.51 -11.80 -1.27
N ASP A 78 -4.36 -12.39 -1.50
CA ASP A 78 -3.78 -13.44 -0.62
C ASP A 78 -2.86 -12.86 0.44
N LEU A 79 -2.10 -11.83 0.07
CA LEU A 79 -1.10 -11.16 0.89
C LEU A 79 -1.28 -9.64 0.78
N ALA A 80 -0.75 -8.93 1.76
CA ALA A 80 -0.78 -7.47 1.76
C ALA A 80 0.40 -6.85 2.49
N LEU A 81 0.91 -5.74 1.98
CA LEU A 81 1.80 -4.85 2.72
C LEU A 81 0.96 -3.88 3.53
N VAL A 82 1.21 -3.82 4.83
CA VAL A 82 0.44 -3.01 5.77
C VAL A 82 1.32 -2.47 6.89
N GLN A 83 0.93 -1.36 7.48
CA GLN A 83 1.53 -0.85 8.71
C GLN A 83 1.16 -1.74 9.90
N SER A 84 2.07 -1.91 10.83
CA SER A 84 1.90 -2.82 11.97
C SER A 84 0.83 -2.36 12.97
N ASP A 85 0.66 -1.06 13.15
CA ASP A 85 -0.40 -0.43 13.94
C ASP A 85 -1.78 -0.73 13.36
N LEU A 86 -1.98 -0.48 12.07
CA LEU A 86 -3.24 -0.79 11.37
C LEU A 86 -3.52 -2.29 11.31
N GLN A 87 -2.48 -3.13 11.24
CA GLN A 87 -2.65 -4.59 11.38
C GLN A 87 -3.16 -4.97 12.77
N GLN A 88 -2.64 -4.32 13.82
CA GLN A 88 -3.11 -4.56 15.19
C GLN A 88 -4.54 -4.08 15.39
N GLU A 89 -4.88 -2.86 14.93
CA GLU A 89 -6.24 -2.33 14.99
C GLU A 89 -7.24 -3.21 14.25
N ALA A 90 -6.90 -3.70 13.07
CA ALA A 90 -7.74 -4.64 12.33
C ALA A 90 -7.92 -5.96 13.08
N PHE A 91 -6.85 -6.49 13.70
CA PHE A 91 -6.94 -7.71 14.51
C PHE A 91 -7.87 -7.53 15.70
N ASP A 92 -7.88 -6.36 16.33
CA ASP A 92 -8.72 -6.04 17.49
C ASP A 92 -10.10 -5.50 17.11
N GLY A 93 -10.30 -5.03 15.88
CA GLY A 93 -11.52 -4.40 15.41
C GLY A 93 -11.71 -3.02 16.01
N SER A 94 -10.63 -2.22 16.04
CA SER A 94 -10.61 -0.85 16.53
C SER A 94 -10.22 0.13 15.42
N GLY A 95 -10.22 1.43 15.70
CA GLY A 95 -9.84 2.47 14.76
C GLY A 95 -10.68 2.39 13.46
N PRO A 96 -10.04 2.46 12.27
CA PRO A 96 -10.76 2.43 11.00
C PRO A 96 -11.46 1.10 10.69
N PHE A 97 -11.37 0.11 11.58
CA PHE A 97 -11.98 -1.22 11.43
C PHE A 97 -13.07 -1.51 12.47
N GLU A 98 -13.50 -0.50 13.24
CA GLU A 98 -14.50 -0.67 14.30
C GLU A 98 -15.83 -1.21 13.75
N ASP A 99 -16.29 -0.69 12.62
CA ASP A 99 -17.54 -1.11 11.98
C ASP A 99 -17.49 -2.55 11.45
N GLU A 100 -16.31 -3.00 10.96
CA GLU A 100 -16.13 -4.36 10.47
C GLU A 100 -15.85 -5.40 11.58
N GLY A 101 -15.51 -4.92 12.77
CA GLY A 101 -15.15 -5.74 13.92
C GLY A 101 -13.81 -6.49 13.78
N PRO A 102 -13.44 -7.30 14.78
CA PRO A 102 -12.14 -7.97 14.82
C PRO A 102 -11.86 -8.91 13.65
N PHE A 103 -10.62 -8.86 13.14
CA PHE A 103 -10.13 -9.77 12.09
C PHE A 103 -9.16 -10.81 12.70
N LYS A 104 -9.67 -11.71 13.51
CA LYS A 104 -8.85 -12.68 14.29
C LYS A 104 -8.11 -13.72 13.46
N SER A 105 -8.43 -13.90 12.17
CA SER A 105 -7.68 -14.78 11.26
C SER A 105 -6.50 -14.07 10.57
N LEU A 106 -6.34 -12.75 10.70
CA LEU A 106 -5.20 -12.02 10.17
C LEU A 106 -3.89 -12.52 10.81
N ARG A 107 -2.86 -12.66 9.99
CA ARG A 107 -1.52 -13.10 10.46
C ARG A 107 -0.45 -12.21 9.86
N SER A 108 0.49 -11.77 10.70
CA SER A 108 1.74 -11.18 10.26
C SER A 108 2.71 -12.29 9.85
N MET A 109 3.39 -12.13 8.73
CA MET A 109 4.42 -13.05 8.27
C MET A 109 5.82 -12.60 8.72
N PHE A 110 6.18 -11.36 8.39
CA PHE A 110 7.46 -10.74 8.76
C PHE A 110 7.38 -9.22 8.58
N ALA A 111 8.28 -8.50 9.23
CA ALA A 111 8.47 -7.06 9.05
C ALA A 111 9.50 -6.82 7.93
N LEU A 112 9.21 -5.84 7.08
CA LEU A 112 10.06 -5.50 5.92
C LEU A 112 11.00 -4.33 6.23
N TYR A 113 10.48 -3.22 6.74
CA TYR A 113 11.22 -2.00 7.02
C TYR A 113 10.46 -1.11 8.00
N VAL A 114 11.14 -0.09 8.51
CA VAL A 114 10.54 0.94 9.37
C VAL A 114 9.98 2.05 8.50
N GLU A 115 8.77 2.50 8.80
CA GLU A 115 8.17 3.70 8.22
C GLU A 115 8.27 4.85 9.22
N HIS A 116 8.80 5.98 8.76
CA HIS A 116 8.92 7.19 9.55
C HIS A 116 7.81 8.16 9.18
N PHE A 117 7.20 8.80 10.18
CA PHE A 117 6.39 9.98 9.90
C PHE A 117 7.33 11.09 9.44
N THR A 118 7.13 11.53 8.23
CA THR A 118 7.98 12.50 7.54
C THR A 118 7.16 13.72 7.19
N VAL A 119 7.65 14.88 7.54
CA VAL A 119 7.14 16.18 7.07
C VAL A 119 8.08 16.67 6.00
N VAL A 120 7.56 16.98 4.84
CA VAL A 120 8.29 17.65 3.75
C VAL A 120 7.67 19.03 3.56
N ALA A 121 8.46 20.05 3.74
CA ALA A 121 8.05 21.43 3.66
C ALA A 121 8.97 22.20 2.70
N ARG A 122 8.45 23.27 2.08
CA ARG A 122 9.26 24.18 1.30
C ARG A 122 10.12 25.03 2.24
N ASP A 123 11.39 25.22 1.91
CA ASP A 123 12.35 26.02 2.69
C ASP A 123 11.89 27.47 2.91
N ASP A 124 11.12 28.04 1.95
CA ASP A 124 10.61 29.42 2.02
C ASP A 124 9.37 29.58 2.93
N ARG A 125 9.04 28.60 3.78
CA ARG A 125 7.81 28.59 4.60
C ARG A 125 8.04 28.63 6.10
N ASP A 126 9.31 28.68 6.54
CA ASP A 126 9.68 28.71 7.97
C ASP A 126 9.00 27.57 8.75
N ILE A 127 9.16 26.32 8.27
CA ILE A 127 8.65 25.11 8.89
C ILE A 127 9.84 24.23 9.25
N GLU A 128 10.29 24.28 10.50
CA GLU A 128 11.40 23.50 11.01
C GLU A 128 10.96 22.43 12.03
N THR A 129 9.81 22.66 12.65
CA THR A 129 9.23 21.78 13.68
C THR A 129 7.79 21.41 13.36
N PHE A 130 7.23 20.40 14.03
CA PHE A 130 5.84 20.03 13.88
C PHE A 130 4.89 21.17 14.29
N GLU A 131 5.25 21.97 15.28
CA GLU A 131 4.50 23.12 15.76
C GLU A 131 4.37 24.21 14.71
N ASP A 132 5.34 24.36 13.82
CA ASP A 132 5.32 25.38 12.76
C ASP A 132 4.29 25.09 11.66
N LEU A 133 3.72 23.88 11.68
CA LEU A 133 2.58 23.51 10.80
C LEU A 133 1.30 24.27 11.16
N LYS A 134 1.21 24.91 12.35
CA LYS A 134 0.05 25.69 12.74
C LYS A 134 -0.20 26.84 11.79
N GLY A 135 -1.44 26.93 11.29
CA GLY A 135 -1.85 27.93 10.32
C GLY A 135 -1.42 27.64 8.88
N LYS A 136 -0.60 26.62 8.65
CA LYS A 136 -0.13 26.26 7.30
C LYS A 136 -1.14 25.36 6.58
N ARG A 137 -1.12 25.42 5.25
CA ARG A 137 -1.83 24.46 4.40
C ARG A 137 -0.96 23.21 4.28
N VAL A 138 -1.44 22.11 4.84
CA VAL A 138 -0.69 20.84 4.89
C VAL A 138 -1.49 19.75 4.20
N TYR A 139 -0.88 19.08 3.21
CA TYR A 139 -1.50 17.91 2.63
C TYR A 139 -1.35 16.73 3.59
N VAL A 140 -2.48 16.28 4.12
CA VAL A 140 -2.58 15.23 5.14
C VAL A 140 -3.15 13.91 4.58
N GLY A 141 -3.38 13.83 3.27
CA GLY A 141 -3.99 12.68 2.63
C GLY A 141 -5.52 12.66 2.68
N GLN A 142 -6.09 11.71 1.97
CA GLN A 142 -7.54 11.47 1.95
C GLN A 142 -8.02 10.96 3.31
N ARG A 143 -9.31 11.11 3.59
CA ARG A 143 -9.90 10.77 4.91
C ARG A 143 -9.63 9.33 5.35
N ASP A 144 -9.66 8.39 4.41
CA ASP A 144 -9.51 6.96 4.68
C ASP A 144 -8.08 6.46 4.36
N SER A 145 -7.08 7.32 4.52
CA SER A 145 -5.68 6.96 4.28
C SER A 145 -4.91 6.85 5.58
N SER A 146 -3.97 5.89 5.65
CA SER A 146 -3.05 5.75 6.77
C SER A 146 -2.22 7.01 7.07
N ARG A 147 -1.99 7.85 6.06
CA ARG A 147 -1.35 9.16 6.23
C ARG A 147 -2.20 10.09 7.09
N ARG A 148 -3.51 10.13 6.83
CA ARG A 148 -4.45 10.95 7.60
C ARG A 148 -4.54 10.45 9.03
N ASP A 149 -4.64 9.14 9.20
CA ASP A 149 -4.71 8.51 10.50
C ASP A 149 -3.47 8.84 11.36
N ALA A 150 -2.26 8.68 10.81
CA ALA A 150 -1.02 9.07 11.49
C ALA A 150 -0.98 10.56 11.87
N MET A 151 -1.49 11.45 11.01
CA MET A 151 -1.58 12.88 11.31
C MET A 151 -2.57 13.15 12.45
N ASP A 152 -3.70 12.48 12.46
CA ASP A 152 -4.73 12.64 13.49
C ASP A 152 -4.19 12.17 14.87
N VAL A 153 -3.47 11.05 14.94
CA VAL A 153 -2.78 10.57 16.15
C VAL A 153 -1.76 11.60 16.67
N LEU A 154 -0.95 12.18 15.78
CA LEU A 154 0.03 13.18 16.18
C LEU A 154 -0.59 14.49 16.64
N THR A 155 -1.64 14.95 15.96
CA THR A 155 -2.37 16.16 16.38
C THR A 155 -2.98 15.98 17.77
N GLU A 156 -3.57 14.83 18.06
CA GLU A 156 -4.10 14.49 19.38
C GLU A 156 -2.97 14.46 20.45
N ALA A 157 -1.86 13.80 20.15
CA ALA A 157 -0.70 13.71 21.05
C ALA A 157 -0.11 15.09 21.40
N HIS A 158 -0.17 16.06 20.47
CA HIS A 158 0.23 17.45 20.69
C HIS A 158 -0.88 18.31 21.31
N GLY A 159 -2.03 17.73 21.67
CA GLY A 159 -3.15 18.45 22.26
C GLY A 159 -3.85 19.40 21.27
N TRP A 160 -3.73 19.16 19.97
CA TRP A 160 -4.39 19.96 18.95
C TRP A 160 -5.82 19.47 18.74
N THR A 161 -6.68 20.38 18.27
CA THR A 161 -8.10 20.08 18.01
C THR A 161 -8.38 19.66 16.56
N GLY A 162 -7.30 19.58 15.74
CA GLY A 162 -7.40 19.35 14.30
C GLY A 162 -7.74 20.58 13.46
N LYS A 163 -7.84 21.77 14.09
CA LYS A 163 -8.09 23.06 13.43
C LYS A 163 -6.83 23.91 13.28
N GLU A 164 -5.74 23.48 13.88
CA GLU A 164 -4.47 24.19 13.91
C GLU A 164 -3.78 24.20 12.55
N VAL A 165 -4.02 23.20 11.71
CA VAL A 165 -3.55 23.14 10.33
C VAL A 165 -4.72 23.31 9.35
N SER A 166 -4.48 23.95 8.21
CA SER A 166 -5.41 23.94 7.09
C SER A 166 -5.21 22.64 6.29
N ALA A 167 -5.93 21.59 6.68
CA ALA A 167 -5.77 20.26 6.12
C ALA A 167 -6.22 20.22 4.65
N VAL A 168 -5.29 19.83 3.76
CA VAL A 168 -5.54 19.59 2.34
C VAL A 168 -5.65 18.08 2.12
N SER A 169 -6.76 17.62 1.54
CA SER A 169 -7.00 16.19 1.28
C SER A 169 -6.87 15.81 -0.19
N GLU A 170 -6.89 16.80 -1.08
CA GLU A 170 -6.80 16.64 -2.54
C GLU A 170 -5.90 17.73 -3.13
N PHE A 171 -5.28 17.44 -4.25
CA PHE A 171 -4.47 18.39 -5.02
C PHE A 171 -4.66 18.13 -6.52
N LYS A 172 -4.30 19.12 -7.35
CA LYS A 172 -4.51 19.09 -8.81
C LYS A 172 -3.28 18.62 -9.59
N GLY A 173 -2.10 18.68 -8.98
CA GLY A 173 -0.84 18.29 -9.61
C GLY A 173 -0.81 16.82 -10.04
N ALA A 174 0.07 16.48 -10.96
CA ALA A 174 0.27 15.10 -11.42
C ALA A 174 0.82 14.21 -10.29
N ASN A 175 1.65 14.78 -9.42
CA ASN A 175 2.20 14.11 -8.25
C ASN A 175 2.36 15.07 -7.06
N LEU A 176 2.71 14.51 -5.91
CA LEU A 176 2.76 15.24 -4.65
C LEU A 176 3.92 16.25 -4.59
N ALA A 177 5.05 15.94 -5.22
CA ALA A 177 6.21 16.83 -5.26
C ALA A 177 5.93 18.08 -6.12
N GLU A 178 5.35 17.90 -7.30
CA GLU A 178 4.93 19.02 -8.16
C GLU A 178 3.92 19.92 -7.44
N ALA A 179 2.89 19.34 -6.82
CA ALA A 179 1.88 20.11 -6.09
C ALA A 179 2.46 20.94 -4.93
N LEU A 180 3.48 20.43 -4.23
CA LEU A 180 4.23 21.19 -3.24
C LEU A 180 4.97 22.37 -3.89
N CYS A 181 5.70 22.12 -4.98
CA CYS A 181 6.47 23.14 -5.69
C CYS A 181 5.58 24.22 -6.30
N ASP A 182 4.40 23.85 -6.81
CA ASP A 182 3.40 24.80 -7.34
C ASP A 182 2.67 25.57 -6.24
N GLY A 183 2.93 25.25 -4.96
CA GLY A 183 2.36 25.94 -3.82
C GLY A 183 0.88 25.63 -3.55
N GLU A 184 0.37 24.48 -4.00
CA GLU A 184 -0.98 24.05 -3.63
C GLU A 184 -1.12 23.85 -2.12
N PHE A 185 0.00 23.48 -1.46
CA PHE A 185 0.17 23.43 0.00
C PHE A 185 1.62 23.82 0.37
N GLU A 186 1.86 24.07 1.65
CA GLU A 186 3.16 24.54 2.16
C GLU A 186 4.02 23.38 2.67
N ALA A 187 3.36 22.29 3.07
CA ALA A 187 3.98 21.05 3.48
C ALA A 187 3.08 19.86 3.15
N PHE A 188 3.66 18.67 3.10
CA PHE A 188 2.90 17.43 3.16
C PHE A 188 3.48 16.49 4.21
N VAL A 189 2.63 15.64 4.77
CA VAL A 189 3.04 14.60 5.70
C VAL A 189 3.01 13.24 5.02
N TYR A 190 3.91 12.34 5.43
CA TYR A 190 4.00 11.02 4.86
C TYR A 190 4.56 10.02 5.89
N THR A 191 3.82 8.96 6.16
CA THR A 191 4.36 7.80 6.88
C THR A 191 4.92 6.84 5.83
N ILE A 192 6.25 6.74 5.74
CA ILE A 192 6.89 6.02 4.65
C ILE A 192 8.31 5.57 5.00
N GLY A 193 8.75 4.48 4.34
CA GLY A 193 10.15 4.05 4.38
C GLY A 193 11.06 4.95 3.53
N HIS A 194 12.30 5.08 3.94
CA HIS A 194 13.34 5.82 3.25
C HIS A 194 14.46 4.90 2.74
N PRO A 195 15.12 5.26 1.58
CA PRO A 195 14.90 6.43 0.72
C PRO A 195 13.57 6.36 -0.05
N ASN A 196 12.88 7.49 -0.19
CA ASN A 196 11.61 7.56 -0.89
C ASN A 196 11.70 8.41 -2.17
N PRO A 197 11.17 7.94 -3.32
CA PRO A 197 11.21 8.68 -4.58
C PRO A 197 10.51 10.04 -4.52
N THR A 198 9.32 10.12 -3.91
CA THR A 198 8.54 11.37 -3.82
C THR A 198 9.27 12.43 -3.00
N VAL A 199 9.87 12.02 -1.86
CA VAL A 199 10.67 12.95 -1.04
C VAL A 199 11.86 13.47 -1.82
N ARG A 200 12.60 12.56 -2.48
CA ARG A 200 13.75 12.95 -3.32
C ARG A 200 13.34 13.84 -4.49
N GLU A 201 12.18 13.61 -5.09
CA GLU A 201 11.66 14.44 -6.17
C GLU A 201 11.32 15.85 -5.67
N ALA A 202 10.65 15.98 -4.53
CA ALA A 202 10.35 17.28 -3.92
C ALA A 202 11.61 18.08 -3.65
N THR A 203 12.65 17.46 -3.04
CA THR A 203 13.94 18.13 -2.77
C THR A 203 14.74 18.47 -4.03
N ALA A 204 14.44 17.84 -5.17
CA ALA A 204 15.11 18.11 -6.45
C ALA A 204 14.39 19.16 -7.32
N LEU A 205 13.05 19.25 -7.20
CA LEU A 205 12.23 20.16 -8.02
C LEU A 205 12.10 21.54 -7.41
N CYS A 206 12.01 21.64 -6.11
CA CYS A 206 11.97 22.89 -5.37
C CYS A 206 12.71 22.72 -4.04
N ASP A 207 13.27 23.79 -3.52
CA ASP A 207 13.97 23.78 -2.24
C ASP A 207 12.98 23.34 -1.12
N ALA A 208 13.11 22.06 -0.72
CA ALA A 208 12.22 21.38 0.26
C ALA A 208 13.01 20.35 1.10
#